data_fc16d0af4c8f74737251fb80f77cf001
#
_entry.id   fc16d0af4c8f74737251fb80f77cf001
#
_cell.length_a   1.000
_cell.length_b   1.000
_cell.length_c   1.000
_cell.angle_alpha   90.00
_cell.angle_beta   90.00
_cell.angle_gamma   90.00
#
_symmetry.space_group_name_H-M   'P 1'
#
loop_
_entity.id
_entity.type
_entity.pdbx_description
1 polymer ?
#
loop_
_entity_poly.entity_id
_entity_poly.type
_entity_poly.pdbx_seq_one_letter_code
_entity_poly.pdbx_strand_id
1 'polypeptide(L)'
;INNHLYYGVHREGDKWVFREWAPNATSIYVKGDFNNWEISPGYRMTNKGGGVWELVLPRRAVKHGDLFKWHIFWDGGDGERLPSYATRCVQDPVTHVFSAQVWAPARAYKWKNPRAPKVENPLIYETHIGMAGEEPAVATFKDFTKNVLPRIAKLGYNTVQIMALQEHPYYGSFGYQVANFFALSSRFGTPEEFKALVDEAHGLGIAVVMDIVHSHSVD
;
A
#
# COMPACT_ATOMS: atom_id res chain seq x y z
N ILE A 1 10.74 -7.27 -15.08
CA ILE A 1 9.33 -7.73 -15.04
C ILE A 1 8.61 -6.83 -14.05
N ASN A 2 7.52 -6.17 -14.48
CA ASN A 2 6.77 -5.21 -13.68
C ASN A 2 5.45 -5.83 -13.19
N ASN A 3 5.52 -6.90 -12.41
CA ASN A 3 4.35 -7.65 -11.95
C ASN A 3 3.32 -6.78 -11.23
N HIS A 4 3.77 -5.78 -10.47
CA HIS A 4 2.90 -4.83 -9.77
C HIS A 4 2.07 -3.93 -10.71
N LEU A 5 2.42 -3.81 -11.98
CA LEU A 5 1.62 -3.12 -13.01
C LEU A 5 0.60 -4.04 -13.69
N TYR A 6 0.71 -5.35 -13.48
CA TYR A 6 -0.17 -6.35 -14.05
C TYR A 6 -1.13 -6.94 -13.02
N TYR A 7 -0.60 -7.42 -11.88
CA TYR A 7 -1.40 -7.98 -10.79
C TYR A 7 -1.93 -6.89 -9.86
N GLY A 8 -2.94 -7.24 -9.07
CA GLY A 8 -3.66 -6.32 -8.20
C GLY A 8 -4.90 -5.76 -8.87
N VAL A 9 -5.22 -4.52 -8.57
CA VAL A 9 -6.43 -3.84 -9.08
C VAL A 9 -6.04 -2.60 -9.85
N HIS A 10 -6.39 -2.58 -11.13
CA HIS A 10 -6.02 -1.50 -12.05
C HIS A 10 -7.22 -0.94 -12.79
N ARG A 11 -7.14 0.34 -13.14
CA ARG A 11 -8.07 0.97 -14.08
C ARG A 11 -7.50 0.87 -15.49
N GLU A 12 -8.21 0.15 -16.35
CA GLU A 12 -7.89 0.03 -17.77
C GLU A 12 -9.04 0.64 -18.60
N GLY A 13 -8.87 1.91 -19.01
CA GLY A 13 -9.89 2.68 -19.69
C GLY A 13 -11.12 2.92 -18.80
N ASP A 14 -12.28 2.43 -19.22
CA ASP A 14 -13.57 2.50 -18.53
C ASP A 14 -13.88 1.26 -17.67
N LYS A 15 -12.87 0.43 -17.40
CA LYS A 15 -13.02 -0.82 -16.66
C LYS A 15 -12.08 -0.86 -15.44
N TRP A 16 -12.46 -1.71 -14.50
CA TRP A 16 -11.60 -2.21 -13.44
C TRP A 16 -11.15 -3.61 -13.78
N VAL A 17 -9.87 -3.89 -13.63
CA VAL A 17 -9.29 -5.20 -13.84
C VAL A 17 -8.63 -5.65 -12.54
N PHE A 18 -9.09 -6.79 -12.04
CA PHE A 18 -8.61 -7.45 -10.85
C PHE A 18 -7.82 -8.67 -11.29
N ARG A 19 -6.55 -8.80 -10.91
CA ARG A 19 -5.71 -9.94 -11.26
C ARG A 19 -4.95 -10.46 -10.05
N GLU A 20 -4.88 -11.80 -9.97
CA GLU A 20 -4.09 -12.48 -8.96
C GLU A 20 -3.38 -13.69 -9.57
N TRP A 21 -2.24 -14.04 -8.97
CA TRP A 21 -1.54 -15.27 -9.27
C TRP A 21 -1.74 -16.27 -8.13
N ALA A 22 -2.52 -17.31 -8.37
CA ALA A 22 -2.86 -18.34 -7.40
C ALA A 22 -2.95 -19.70 -8.10
N PRO A 23 -1.82 -20.37 -8.34
CA PRO A 23 -1.77 -21.58 -9.16
C PRO A 23 -2.52 -22.77 -8.55
N ASN A 24 -2.67 -22.80 -7.22
CA ASN A 24 -3.36 -23.87 -6.51
C ASN A 24 -4.84 -23.56 -6.23
N ALA A 25 -5.34 -22.40 -6.65
CA ALA A 25 -6.75 -22.07 -6.50
C ALA A 25 -7.63 -22.84 -7.47
N THR A 26 -8.79 -23.30 -7.01
CA THR A 26 -9.84 -23.93 -7.82
C THR A 26 -10.91 -22.91 -8.24
N SER A 27 -11.12 -21.87 -7.44
CA SER A 27 -11.90 -20.69 -7.81
C SER A 27 -11.54 -19.49 -6.92
N ILE A 28 -11.74 -18.28 -7.45
CA ILE A 28 -11.54 -17.04 -6.71
C ILE A 28 -12.73 -16.13 -6.95
N TYR A 29 -13.22 -15.53 -5.86
CA TYR A 29 -14.27 -14.50 -5.87
C TYR A 29 -13.75 -13.21 -5.25
N VAL A 30 -14.22 -12.09 -5.78
CA VAL A 30 -13.96 -10.78 -5.18
C VAL A 30 -15.14 -10.42 -4.27
N LYS A 31 -14.85 -10.15 -3.00
CA LYS A 31 -15.82 -9.70 -2.00
C LYS A 31 -15.47 -8.30 -1.55
N GLY A 32 -16.45 -7.42 -1.43
CA GLY A 32 -16.20 -6.06 -0.97
C GLY A 32 -17.47 -5.23 -0.82
N ASP A 33 -17.29 -3.95 -0.52
CA ASP A 33 -18.38 -2.99 -0.31
C ASP A 33 -19.32 -2.90 -1.52
N PHE A 34 -18.79 -3.15 -2.71
CA PHE A 34 -19.54 -3.08 -3.98
C PHE A 34 -20.45 -4.28 -4.24
N ASN A 35 -20.40 -5.34 -3.43
CA ASN A 35 -21.26 -6.52 -3.54
C ASN A 35 -21.73 -7.08 -2.18
N ASN A 36 -21.81 -6.22 -1.16
CA ASN A 36 -22.22 -6.57 0.21
C ASN A 36 -21.40 -7.70 0.82
N TRP A 37 -20.15 -7.86 0.40
CA TRP A 37 -19.23 -8.91 0.88
C TRP A 37 -19.71 -10.34 0.60
N GLU A 38 -20.54 -10.52 -0.43
CA GLU A 38 -21.12 -11.81 -0.79
C GLU A 38 -20.31 -12.50 -1.89
N ILE A 39 -20.26 -13.84 -1.81
CA ILE A 39 -19.78 -14.69 -2.91
C ILE A 39 -20.88 -14.77 -3.96
N SER A 40 -20.66 -14.20 -5.12
CA SER A 40 -21.65 -14.18 -6.19
C SER A 40 -21.02 -14.43 -7.58
N PRO A 41 -21.78 -15.03 -8.51
CA PRO A 41 -21.25 -15.39 -9.84
C PRO A 41 -20.67 -14.22 -10.63
N GLY A 42 -21.27 -13.02 -10.50
CA GLY A 42 -20.82 -11.81 -11.20
C GLY A 42 -19.45 -11.28 -10.74
N TYR A 43 -18.95 -11.79 -9.62
CA TYR A 43 -17.65 -11.41 -9.04
C TYR A 43 -16.66 -12.59 -8.96
N ARG A 44 -16.93 -13.62 -9.73
CA ARG A 44 -16.00 -14.75 -9.91
C ARG A 44 -14.90 -14.39 -10.90
N MET A 45 -13.65 -14.63 -10.52
CA MET A 45 -12.52 -14.50 -11.45
C MET A 45 -12.50 -15.65 -12.47
N THR A 46 -12.06 -15.36 -13.67
CA THR A 46 -11.80 -16.33 -14.73
C THR A 46 -10.36 -16.80 -14.66
N ASN A 47 -10.15 -18.11 -14.69
CA ASN A 47 -8.82 -18.68 -14.81
C ASN A 47 -8.29 -18.47 -16.25
N LYS A 48 -7.17 -17.79 -16.37
CA LYS A 48 -6.51 -17.47 -17.66
C LYS A 48 -5.41 -18.46 -18.01
N GLY A 49 -5.18 -19.47 -17.17
CA GLY A 49 -4.06 -20.40 -17.29
C GLY A 49 -2.80 -19.94 -16.57
N GLY A 50 -1.87 -20.85 -16.33
CA GLY A 50 -0.60 -20.54 -15.66
C GLY A 50 -0.72 -20.00 -14.22
N GLY A 51 -1.86 -20.24 -13.57
CA GLY A 51 -2.16 -19.73 -12.23
C GLY A 51 -2.69 -18.29 -12.19
N VAL A 52 -2.93 -17.67 -13.33
CA VAL A 52 -3.45 -16.30 -13.45
C VAL A 52 -4.97 -16.30 -13.38
N TRP A 53 -5.52 -15.45 -12.53
CA TRP A 53 -6.95 -15.22 -12.35
C TRP A 53 -7.29 -13.77 -12.66
N GLU A 54 -8.40 -13.53 -13.36
CA GLU A 54 -8.81 -12.18 -13.78
C GLU A 54 -10.32 -11.99 -13.64
N LEU A 55 -10.70 -10.81 -13.13
CA LEU A 55 -12.07 -10.31 -13.17
C LEU A 55 -12.07 -8.91 -13.77
N VAL A 56 -12.96 -8.67 -14.72
CA VAL A 56 -13.19 -7.36 -15.33
C VAL A 56 -14.55 -6.83 -14.96
N LEU A 57 -14.60 -5.66 -14.34
CA LEU A 57 -15.84 -4.99 -13.96
C LEU A 57 -15.97 -3.62 -14.65
N PRO A 58 -17.19 -3.15 -14.93
CA PRO A 58 -17.38 -1.81 -15.46
C PRO A 58 -16.94 -0.76 -14.42
N ARG A 59 -16.49 0.40 -14.90
CA ARG A 59 -15.99 1.49 -14.04
C ARG A 59 -16.91 1.86 -12.89
N ARG A 60 -18.23 1.85 -13.14
CA ARG A 60 -19.25 2.22 -12.14
C ARG A 60 -19.44 1.20 -11.01
N ALA A 61 -18.92 -0.02 -11.18
CA ALA A 61 -19.12 -1.10 -10.22
C ALA A 61 -18.29 -0.91 -8.95
N VAL A 62 -17.19 -0.17 -9.03
CA VAL A 62 -16.22 -0.03 -7.93
C VAL A 62 -15.84 1.45 -7.78
N LYS A 63 -15.71 1.92 -6.54
CA LYS A 63 -15.40 3.30 -6.20
C LYS A 63 -14.04 3.40 -5.47
N HIS A 64 -13.46 4.60 -5.52
CA HIS A 64 -12.36 4.94 -4.64
C HIS A 64 -12.77 4.80 -3.16
N GLY A 65 -11.97 4.09 -2.39
CA GLY A 65 -12.22 3.82 -0.97
C GLY A 65 -12.95 2.52 -0.67
N ASP A 66 -13.55 1.85 -1.66
CA ASP A 66 -14.21 0.55 -1.43
C ASP A 66 -13.21 -0.46 -0.85
N LEU A 67 -13.63 -1.16 0.18
CA LEU A 67 -12.88 -2.26 0.81
C LEU A 67 -13.19 -3.57 0.11
N PHE A 68 -12.19 -4.43 0.01
CA PHE A 68 -12.38 -5.73 -0.63
C PHE A 68 -11.33 -6.76 -0.19
N LYS A 69 -11.62 -8.04 -0.48
CA LYS A 69 -10.73 -9.19 -0.34
C LYS A 69 -10.98 -10.19 -1.45
N TRP A 70 -10.02 -11.10 -1.63
CA TRP A 70 -10.25 -12.34 -2.35
C TRP A 70 -10.86 -13.38 -1.43
N HIS A 71 -11.85 -14.15 -1.90
CA HIS A 71 -12.24 -15.41 -1.31
C HIS A 71 -11.74 -16.52 -2.23
N ILE A 72 -10.76 -17.26 -1.79
CA ILE A 72 -10.06 -18.26 -2.58
C ILE A 72 -10.49 -19.64 -2.11
N PHE A 73 -10.84 -20.50 -3.07
CA PHE A 73 -11.07 -21.93 -2.87
C PHE A 73 -9.88 -22.70 -3.40
N TRP A 74 -9.44 -23.72 -2.69
CA TRP A 74 -8.37 -24.64 -3.09
C TRP A 74 -8.76 -26.07 -2.70
N ASP A 75 -7.98 -27.07 -3.11
CA ASP A 75 -8.23 -28.46 -2.72
C ASP A 75 -8.12 -28.60 -1.18
N GLY A 76 -9.24 -29.02 -0.57
CA GLY A 76 -9.34 -29.21 0.87
C GLY A 76 -9.71 -27.97 1.70
N GLY A 77 -10.01 -26.80 1.10
CA GLY A 77 -10.41 -25.63 1.89
C GLY A 77 -10.74 -24.38 1.10
N ASP A 78 -11.03 -23.33 1.86
CA ASP A 78 -11.25 -21.99 1.34
C ASP A 78 -10.91 -20.93 2.41
N GLY A 79 -10.82 -19.68 2.00
CA GLY A 79 -10.60 -18.59 2.93
C GLY A 79 -10.42 -17.25 2.27
N GLU A 80 -10.51 -16.21 3.10
CA GLU A 80 -10.24 -14.83 2.66
C GLU A 80 -8.74 -14.55 2.63
N ARG A 81 -8.33 -13.81 1.61
CA ARG A 81 -6.94 -13.35 1.44
C ARG A 81 -6.91 -11.89 0.99
N LEU A 82 -5.89 -11.18 1.42
CA LEU A 82 -5.56 -9.90 0.82
C LEU A 82 -4.94 -10.14 -0.56
N PRO A 83 -5.20 -9.25 -1.54
CA PRO A 83 -4.47 -9.30 -2.81
C PRO A 83 -2.97 -9.17 -2.59
N SER A 84 -2.18 -10.05 -3.23
CA SER A 84 -0.72 -10.04 -3.08
C SER A 84 -0.08 -8.71 -3.51
N TYR A 85 -0.70 -8.04 -4.49
CA TYR A 85 -0.26 -6.75 -5.03
C TYR A 85 -1.20 -5.60 -4.65
N ALA A 86 -1.86 -5.66 -3.49
CA ALA A 86 -2.65 -4.54 -3.00
C ALA A 86 -1.74 -3.33 -2.75
N THR A 87 -2.12 -2.17 -3.27
CA THR A 87 -1.37 -0.92 -3.10
C THR A 87 -1.81 -0.14 -1.88
N ARG A 88 -2.92 -0.53 -1.26
CA ARG A 88 -3.40 -0.02 0.01
C ARG A 88 -4.19 -1.08 0.75
N CYS A 89 -3.84 -1.25 2.02
CA CYS A 89 -4.59 -2.04 2.98
C CYS A 89 -4.97 -1.14 4.16
N VAL A 90 -6.09 -1.41 4.79
CA VAL A 90 -6.54 -0.70 6.00
C VAL A 90 -7.01 -1.71 7.03
N GLN A 91 -6.71 -1.44 8.29
CA GLN A 91 -7.11 -2.27 9.41
C GLN A 91 -8.40 -1.72 10.02
N ASP A 92 -9.38 -2.59 10.22
CA ASP A 92 -10.57 -2.24 10.98
C ASP A 92 -10.19 -1.94 12.44
N PRO A 93 -10.60 -0.80 13.01
CA PRO A 93 -10.15 -0.38 14.33
C PRO A 93 -10.73 -1.22 15.48
N VAL A 94 -11.78 -2.00 15.23
CA VAL A 94 -12.45 -2.82 16.24
C VAL A 94 -12.02 -4.27 16.14
N THR A 95 -12.08 -4.84 14.92
CA THR A 95 -11.78 -6.26 14.70
C THR A 95 -10.30 -6.52 14.45
N HIS A 96 -9.53 -5.47 14.14
CA HIS A 96 -8.13 -5.53 13.72
C HIS A 96 -7.88 -6.34 12.44
N VAL A 97 -8.94 -6.65 11.70
CA VAL A 97 -8.85 -7.37 10.43
C VAL A 97 -8.50 -6.40 9.31
N PHE A 98 -7.54 -6.77 8.47
CA PHE A 98 -7.19 -6.01 7.29
C PHE A 98 -8.12 -6.28 6.13
N SER A 99 -8.38 -5.23 5.35
CA SER A 99 -8.96 -5.32 4.01
C SER A 99 -8.10 -4.52 3.03
N ALA A 100 -8.04 -4.96 1.79
CA ALA A 100 -7.51 -4.13 0.72
C ALA A 100 -8.50 -2.99 0.43
N GLN A 101 -7.98 -1.85 0.02
CA GLN A 101 -8.79 -0.69 -0.33
C GLN A 101 -8.48 -0.24 -1.75
N VAL A 102 -9.53 -0.04 -2.54
CA VAL A 102 -9.41 0.54 -3.88
C VAL A 102 -8.91 1.98 -3.75
N TRP A 103 -7.69 2.21 -4.21
CA TRP A 103 -7.09 3.53 -4.15
C TRP A 103 -6.98 4.16 -5.53
N ALA A 104 -7.95 4.99 -5.88
CA ALA A 104 -8.03 5.66 -7.16
C ALA A 104 -8.64 7.06 -6.98
N PRO A 105 -7.89 7.99 -6.39
CA PRO A 105 -8.36 9.35 -6.18
C PRO A 105 -8.73 10.01 -7.52
N ALA A 106 -9.70 10.94 -7.48
CA ALA A 106 -10.20 11.61 -8.68
C ALA A 106 -9.11 12.40 -9.42
N ARG A 107 -8.09 12.84 -8.71
CA ARG A 107 -6.93 13.54 -9.26
C ARG A 107 -5.65 12.83 -8.84
N ALA A 108 -4.80 12.54 -9.81
CA ALA A 108 -3.45 12.04 -9.55
C ALA A 108 -2.63 13.10 -8.79
N TYR A 109 -1.74 12.65 -7.90
CA TYR A 109 -0.81 13.54 -7.23
C TYR A 109 0.07 14.28 -8.25
N LYS A 110 0.20 15.59 -8.10
CA LYS A 110 1.03 16.43 -8.96
C LYS A 110 2.33 16.76 -8.25
N TRP A 111 3.40 16.13 -8.67
CA TRP A 111 4.74 16.38 -8.17
C TRP A 111 5.23 17.78 -8.49
N LYS A 112 5.77 18.50 -7.51
CA LYS A 112 6.49 19.77 -7.67
C LYS A 112 7.98 19.50 -7.91
N ASN A 113 8.53 18.52 -7.23
CA ASN A 113 9.93 18.12 -7.25
C ASN A 113 10.07 16.63 -7.63
N PRO A 114 9.75 16.23 -8.90
CA PRO A 114 9.62 14.82 -9.27
C PRO A 114 10.94 14.05 -9.33
N ARG A 115 12.07 14.72 -9.21
CA ARG A 115 13.39 14.10 -9.27
C ARG A 115 14.05 14.12 -7.89
N ALA A 116 14.51 12.96 -7.45
CA ALA A 116 15.34 12.89 -6.25
C ALA A 116 16.62 13.72 -6.44
N PRO A 117 17.08 14.42 -5.40
CA PRO A 117 18.37 15.09 -5.42
C PRO A 117 19.50 14.10 -5.69
N LYS A 118 20.48 14.51 -6.48
CA LYS A 118 21.71 13.73 -6.64
C LYS A 118 22.58 13.93 -5.40
N VAL A 119 22.78 12.87 -4.63
CA VAL A 119 23.60 12.87 -3.41
C VAL A 119 24.84 12.05 -3.67
N GLU A 120 26.02 12.69 -3.64
CA GLU A 120 27.32 12.01 -3.82
C GLU A 120 27.87 11.48 -2.50
N ASN A 121 27.73 12.27 -1.42
CA ASN A 121 28.15 11.91 -0.07
C ASN A 121 26.93 11.94 0.86
N PRO A 122 26.24 10.80 1.08
CA PRO A 122 25.02 10.77 1.87
C PRO A 122 25.35 10.98 3.36
N LEU A 123 24.70 12.01 3.93
CA LEU A 123 24.59 12.21 5.36
C LEU A 123 23.16 11.82 5.73
N ILE A 124 23.02 10.63 6.31
CA ILE A 124 21.75 9.95 6.48
C ILE A 124 21.15 10.21 7.85
N TYR A 125 19.89 10.62 7.88
CA TYR A 125 19.07 10.65 9.08
C TYR A 125 18.08 9.48 9.01
N GLU A 126 18.25 8.48 9.87
CA GLU A 126 17.33 7.36 9.99
C GLU A 126 16.16 7.72 10.92
N THR A 127 14.95 7.34 10.56
CA THR A 127 13.76 7.71 11.31
C THR A 127 12.63 6.70 11.14
N HIS A 128 11.78 6.62 12.18
CA HIS A 128 10.48 5.94 12.14
C HIS A 128 9.36 6.98 12.17
N ILE A 129 8.48 6.98 11.17
CA ILE A 129 7.44 8.01 11.03
C ILE A 129 6.59 8.14 12.29
N GLY A 130 6.06 7.04 12.80
CA GLY A 130 5.16 7.05 13.94
C GLY A 130 5.80 7.51 15.26
N MET A 131 7.13 7.42 15.38
CA MET A 131 7.88 7.80 16.58
C MET A 131 8.55 9.18 16.47
N ALA A 132 8.46 9.84 15.33
CA ALA A 132 9.15 11.09 15.09
C ALA A 132 8.45 12.33 15.65
N GLY A 133 7.23 12.18 16.17
CA GLY A 133 6.46 13.27 16.78
C GLY A 133 6.87 13.55 18.24
N GLU A 134 6.52 14.74 18.73
CA GLU A 134 6.73 15.14 20.13
C GLU A 134 5.51 14.81 21.02
N GLU A 135 4.34 14.61 20.41
CA GLU A 135 3.13 14.23 21.11
C GLU A 135 3.14 12.73 21.48
N PRO A 136 2.51 12.30 22.59
CA PRO A 136 2.43 10.91 23.00
C PRO A 136 1.42 10.12 22.16
N ALA A 137 1.57 10.16 20.84
CA ALA A 137 0.72 9.54 19.85
C ALA A 137 1.54 9.07 18.65
N VAL A 138 0.98 8.19 17.84
CA VAL A 138 1.60 7.79 16.56
C VAL A 138 1.57 8.97 15.60
N ALA A 139 2.73 9.48 15.21
CA ALA A 139 2.84 10.57 14.26
C ALA A 139 2.49 10.13 12.83
N THR A 140 2.10 11.08 12.00
CA THR A 140 1.65 10.85 10.62
C THR A 140 2.66 11.37 9.59
N PHE A 141 2.47 11.01 8.32
CA PHE A 141 3.22 11.59 7.21
C PHE A 141 3.12 13.12 7.18
N LYS A 142 1.94 13.67 7.49
CA LYS A 142 1.74 15.14 7.57
C LYS A 142 2.54 15.78 8.68
N ASP A 143 2.53 15.16 9.87
CA ASP A 143 3.27 15.68 11.03
C ASP A 143 4.77 15.66 10.74
N PHE A 144 5.27 14.56 10.18
CA PHE A 144 6.67 14.42 9.78
C PHE A 144 7.07 15.49 8.76
N THR A 145 6.28 15.65 7.71
CA THR A 145 6.53 16.64 6.65
C THR A 145 6.59 18.06 7.19
N LYS A 146 5.66 18.41 8.09
CA LYS A 146 5.54 19.77 8.62
C LYS A 146 6.56 20.07 9.70
N ASN A 147 6.78 19.15 10.63
CA ASN A 147 7.48 19.44 11.88
C ASN A 147 8.89 18.84 11.96
N VAL A 148 9.14 17.71 11.32
CA VAL A 148 10.41 16.97 11.43
C VAL A 148 11.33 17.23 10.25
N LEU A 149 10.82 17.12 9.05
CA LEU A 149 11.61 17.25 7.82
C LEU A 149 12.36 18.60 7.71
N PRO A 150 11.78 19.77 8.03
CA PRO A 150 12.51 21.05 8.03
C PRO A 150 13.66 21.09 9.04
N ARG A 151 13.53 20.41 10.18
CA ARG A 151 14.60 20.31 11.19
C ARG A 151 15.77 19.47 10.67
N ILE A 152 15.47 18.35 10.01
CA ILE A 152 16.47 17.50 9.38
C ILE A 152 17.28 18.27 8.32
N ALA A 153 16.57 19.05 7.49
CA ALA A 153 17.21 19.93 6.50
C ALA A 153 18.12 20.98 7.16
N LYS A 154 17.63 21.64 8.21
CA LYS A 154 18.39 22.66 8.97
C LYS A 154 19.65 22.09 9.61
N LEU A 155 19.65 20.83 10.01
CA LEU A 155 20.80 20.13 10.57
C LEU A 155 21.84 19.72 9.52
N GLY A 156 21.53 19.91 8.24
CA GLY A 156 22.46 19.63 7.14
C GLY A 156 22.42 18.20 6.60
N TYR A 157 21.48 17.36 7.04
CA TYR A 157 21.28 16.04 6.44
C TYR A 157 20.74 16.18 5.03
N ASN A 158 21.21 15.33 4.12
CA ASN A 158 20.83 15.34 2.71
C ASN A 158 20.11 14.03 2.27
N THR A 159 19.94 13.10 3.21
CA THR A 159 19.25 11.83 2.98
C THR A 159 18.44 11.47 4.23
N VAL A 160 17.19 11.08 4.03
CA VAL A 160 16.35 10.50 5.07
C VAL A 160 16.11 9.04 4.74
N GLN A 161 16.49 8.14 5.65
CA GLN A 161 16.15 6.73 5.59
C GLN A 161 14.96 6.47 6.49
N ILE A 162 13.84 6.03 5.91
CA ILE A 162 12.61 5.76 6.64
C ILE A 162 12.54 4.27 6.93
N MET A 163 12.52 3.91 8.21
CA MET A 163 12.34 2.54 8.69
C MET A 163 11.03 1.96 8.17
N ALA A 164 11.05 0.69 7.87
CA ALA A 164 10.01 -0.15 7.25
C ALA A 164 8.59 0.44 7.19
N LEU A 165 8.19 0.89 6.00
CA LEU A 165 6.89 1.55 5.74
C LEU A 165 5.84 0.61 5.16
N GLN A 166 6.20 -0.63 4.84
CA GLN A 166 5.25 -1.61 4.32
C GLN A 166 4.17 -1.88 5.36
N GLU A 167 2.96 -2.23 4.92
CA GLU A 167 1.84 -2.45 5.84
C GLU A 167 2.13 -3.62 6.81
N HIS A 168 1.84 -3.40 8.08
CA HIS A 168 2.13 -4.34 9.16
C HIS A 168 1.06 -4.28 10.25
N PRO A 169 0.67 -5.44 10.86
CA PRO A 169 -0.40 -5.48 11.85
C PRO A 169 0.02 -4.95 13.21
N TYR A 170 1.25 -5.24 13.61
CA TYR A 170 1.74 -4.94 14.95
C TYR A 170 2.67 -3.72 14.94
N TYR A 171 2.23 -2.63 15.57
CA TYR A 171 2.98 -1.37 15.63
C TYR A 171 4.37 -1.55 16.26
N GLY A 172 4.47 -2.36 17.31
CA GLY A 172 5.74 -2.64 18.00
C GLY A 172 6.76 -3.43 17.19
N SER A 173 6.39 -3.93 16.00
CA SER A 173 7.35 -4.49 15.04
C SER A 173 8.13 -3.42 14.28
N PHE A 174 7.75 -2.15 14.39
CA PHE A 174 8.31 -1.01 13.64
C PHE A 174 8.28 -1.20 12.12
N GLY A 175 7.34 -2.02 11.61
CA GLY A 175 7.22 -2.36 10.20
C GLY A 175 8.02 -3.60 9.75
N TYR A 176 8.72 -4.27 10.67
CA TYR A 176 9.53 -5.44 10.35
C TYR A 176 8.76 -6.78 10.36
N GLN A 177 7.43 -6.74 10.50
CA GLN A 177 6.51 -7.88 10.31
C GLN A 177 5.50 -7.54 9.22
N VAL A 178 5.90 -7.71 7.97
CA VAL A 178 5.16 -7.22 6.80
C VAL A 178 3.94 -8.08 6.52
N ALA A 179 2.76 -7.44 6.41
CA ALA A 179 1.51 -8.07 5.98
C ALA A 179 1.25 -7.90 4.47
N ASN A 180 1.73 -6.81 3.88
CA ASN A 180 1.62 -6.55 2.44
C ASN A 180 2.81 -5.77 1.92
N PHE A 181 3.47 -6.29 0.88
CA PHE A 181 4.73 -5.75 0.35
C PHE A 181 4.56 -4.50 -0.51
N PHE A 182 3.39 -4.27 -1.09
CA PHE A 182 3.13 -3.19 -2.04
C PHE A 182 2.26 -2.06 -1.47
N ALA A 183 1.80 -2.19 -0.23
CA ALA A 183 1.03 -1.18 0.47
C ALA A 183 1.88 -0.47 1.53
N LEU A 184 1.75 0.85 1.60
CA LEU A 184 2.26 1.64 2.73
C LEU A 184 1.37 1.44 3.95
N SER A 185 1.95 1.43 5.13
CA SER A 185 1.17 1.37 6.37
C SER A 185 0.15 2.50 6.43
N SER A 186 -1.11 2.13 6.49
CA SER A 186 -2.25 3.05 6.57
C SER A 186 -2.30 3.82 7.90
N ARG A 187 -1.59 3.33 8.90
CA ARG A 187 -1.47 3.94 10.23
C ARG A 187 -0.85 5.33 10.18
N PHE A 188 0.05 5.58 9.23
CA PHE A 188 0.75 6.87 9.11
C PHE A 188 0.07 7.85 8.16
N GLY A 189 -0.96 7.44 7.43
CA GLY A 189 -1.70 8.30 6.51
C GLY A 189 -2.00 7.67 5.15
N THR A 190 -2.21 8.52 4.16
CA THR A 190 -2.56 8.12 2.79
C THR A 190 -1.35 8.06 1.87
N PRO A 191 -1.45 7.35 0.73
CA PRO A 191 -0.41 7.37 -0.31
C PRO A 191 -0.08 8.78 -0.80
N GLU A 192 -1.08 9.67 -0.94
CA GLU A 192 -0.86 11.06 -1.36
C GLU A 192 -0.10 11.87 -0.31
N GLU A 193 -0.32 11.61 0.97
CA GLU A 193 0.43 12.25 2.06
C GLU A 193 1.89 11.81 2.08
N PHE A 194 2.16 10.55 1.79
CA PHE A 194 3.54 10.06 1.63
C PHE A 194 4.21 10.65 0.40
N LYS A 195 3.51 10.73 -0.75
CA LYS A 195 4.03 11.43 -1.94
C LYS A 195 4.36 12.89 -1.63
N ALA A 196 3.52 13.57 -0.84
CA ALA A 196 3.77 14.95 -0.42
C ALA A 196 5.02 15.06 0.47
N LEU A 197 5.25 14.10 1.36
CA LEU A 197 6.47 14.02 2.17
C LEU A 197 7.71 13.90 1.27
N VAL A 198 7.69 12.98 0.32
CA VAL A 198 8.81 12.78 -0.62
C VAL A 198 9.04 14.01 -1.49
N ASP A 199 7.97 14.64 -1.96
CA ASP A 199 8.02 15.85 -2.79
C ASP A 199 8.64 17.03 -2.02
N GLU A 200 8.25 17.22 -0.78
CA GLU A 200 8.81 18.25 0.10
C GLU A 200 10.28 17.97 0.43
N ALA A 201 10.64 16.71 0.71
CA ALA A 201 12.01 16.31 0.94
C ALA A 201 12.91 16.64 -0.26
N HIS A 202 12.46 16.31 -1.47
CA HIS A 202 13.17 16.65 -2.70
C HIS A 202 13.32 18.17 -2.86
N GLY A 203 12.27 18.95 -2.54
CA GLY A 203 12.32 20.42 -2.56
C GLY A 203 13.34 21.00 -1.60
N LEU A 204 13.59 20.32 -0.48
CA LEU A 204 14.60 20.68 0.53
C LEU A 204 16.01 20.14 0.21
N GLY A 205 16.19 19.45 -0.93
CA GLY A 205 17.47 18.83 -1.30
C GLY A 205 17.77 17.52 -0.58
N ILE A 206 16.75 16.87 0.00
CA ILE A 206 16.87 15.62 0.74
C ILE A 206 16.39 14.44 -0.12
N ALA A 207 17.24 13.45 -0.34
CA ALA A 207 16.86 12.17 -0.92
C ALA A 207 16.12 11.31 0.12
N VAL A 208 15.12 10.54 -0.33
CA VAL A 208 14.37 9.62 0.53
C VAL A 208 14.73 8.19 0.19
N VAL A 209 15.12 7.42 1.20
CA VAL A 209 15.38 5.98 1.13
C VAL A 209 14.33 5.27 1.97
N MET A 210 13.72 4.23 1.41
CA MET A 210 12.81 3.35 2.14
C MET A 210 13.54 2.07 2.53
N ASP A 211 13.42 1.70 3.79
CA ASP A 211 13.80 0.39 4.26
C ASP A 211 12.71 -0.63 3.88
N ILE A 212 13.10 -1.70 3.19
CA ILE A 212 12.18 -2.73 2.67
C ILE A 212 12.53 -4.07 3.29
N VAL A 213 11.54 -4.68 3.93
CA VAL A 213 11.68 -5.96 4.63
C VAL A 213 11.09 -7.08 3.78
N HIS A 214 11.89 -8.10 3.47
CA HIS A 214 11.47 -9.26 2.69
C HIS A 214 11.48 -10.58 3.48
N SER A 215 12.02 -10.60 4.70
CA SER A 215 12.34 -11.82 5.44
C SER A 215 11.38 -12.18 6.56
N HIS A 216 10.51 -11.28 6.98
CA HIS A 216 9.63 -11.47 8.15
C HIS A 216 8.18 -11.12 7.82
N SER A 217 7.63 -11.77 6.78
CA SER A 217 6.20 -11.67 6.49
C SER A 217 5.38 -12.36 7.56
N VAL A 218 4.20 -11.83 7.84
CA VAL A 218 3.16 -12.47 8.66
C VAL A 218 2.13 -13.15 7.76
N ASP A 219 1.45 -14.17 8.29
CA ASP A 219 0.38 -14.92 7.63
C ASP A 219 -0.89 -14.07 7.45
#